data_34f1fb9c056ca76ed9ef741cf1aec7aa
#
_entry.id   34f1fb9c056ca76ed9ef741cf1aec7aa
#
_cell.length_a   1.000
_cell.length_b   1.000
_cell.length_c   1.000
_cell.angle_alpha   90.00
_cell.angle_beta   90.00
_cell.angle_gamma   90.00
#
_symmetry.space_group_name_H-M   'P 1'
#
loop_
_entity.id
_entity.type
_entity.pdbx_description
1 polymer ?
#
loop_
_entity_poly.entity_id
_entity_poly.type
_entity_poly.pdbx_seq_one_letter_code
_entity_poly.pdbx_strand_id
1 'polypeptide(L)'
;TGLVTLDTAKDFTVFGKIIILALIQTGGLGIMTFASYFSYFFRGDSSFENQISISEMTSSDKLGDVFNTLKRVLVITVTVELVGAALIYLSLDLSLLGNSINNGIMFSVFHSISAFCNAGFSTLSGGLSEPGYELNYALHVVIAFLFIFGGLGFPIVYNVYKYIRHLFQN
;
A
#
# COMPACT_ATOMS: atom_id res chain seq x y z
N THR A 1 1.54 10.22 -8.17
CA THR A 1 0.80 10.70 -9.35
C THR A 1 1.15 9.92 -10.63
N GLY A 2 2.24 9.15 -10.64
CA GLY A 2 2.68 8.37 -11.80
C GLY A 2 3.12 9.19 -13.01
N LEU A 3 3.18 10.50 -12.88
CA LEU A 3 3.72 11.39 -13.93
C LEU A 3 5.24 11.39 -13.82
N VAL A 4 5.89 10.76 -14.78
CA VAL A 4 7.36 10.64 -14.84
C VAL A 4 7.91 11.31 -16.10
N THR A 5 9.05 11.96 -15.98
CA THR A 5 9.80 12.51 -17.12
C THR A 5 10.79 11.50 -17.68
N LEU A 6 11.17 10.50 -16.89
CA LEU A 6 12.04 9.40 -17.25
C LEU A 6 11.26 8.08 -17.21
N ASP A 7 11.49 7.19 -18.15
CA ASP A 7 10.84 5.89 -18.22
C ASP A 7 11.42 4.95 -17.14
N THR A 8 10.58 4.60 -16.14
CA THR A 8 11.02 3.71 -15.06
C THR A 8 11.44 2.34 -15.56
N ALA A 9 10.89 1.87 -16.70
CA ALA A 9 11.24 0.59 -17.26
C ALA A 9 12.65 0.59 -17.87
N LYS A 10 13.04 1.67 -18.58
CA LYS A 10 14.24 1.76 -19.43
C LYS A 10 15.38 2.51 -18.78
N ASP A 11 15.08 3.63 -18.10
CA ASP A 11 16.11 4.56 -17.64
C ASP A 11 16.68 4.19 -16.27
N PHE A 12 16.03 3.25 -15.56
CA PHE A 12 16.47 2.82 -14.23
C PHE A 12 16.96 1.38 -14.21
N THR A 13 18.11 1.19 -13.60
CA THR A 13 18.65 -0.15 -13.29
C THR A 13 17.74 -0.85 -12.26
N VAL A 14 17.91 -2.16 -12.06
CA VAL A 14 17.20 -2.92 -11.01
C VAL A 14 17.41 -2.27 -9.64
N PHE A 15 18.62 -1.82 -9.34
CA PHE A 15 18.92 -1.13 -8.10
C PHE A 15 18.17 0.21 -7.97
N GLY A 16 18.09 0.99 -9.06
CA GLY A 16 17.29 2.22 -9.10
C GLY A 16 15.79 1.96 -8.86
N LYS A 17 15.24 0.89 -9.44
CA LYS A 17 13.85 0.46 -9.22
C LYS A 17 13.60 0.08 -7.75
N ILE A 18 14.56 -0.56 -7.09
CA ILE A 18 14.47 -0.89 -5.65
C ILE A 18 14.47 0.38 -4.81
N ILE A 19 15.30 1.37 -5.13
CA ILE A 19 15.30 2.68 -4.44
C ILE A 19 13.94 3.37 -4.60
N ILE A 20 13.40 3.43 -5.83
CA ILE A 20 12.08 4.01 -6.10
C ILE A 20 11.01 3.28 -5.26
N LEU A 21 11.06 1.96 -5.20
CA LEU A 21 10.14 1.15 -4.41
C LEU A 21 10.21 1.48 -2.91
N ALA A 22 11.42 1.64 -2.36
CA ALA A 22 11.62 2.03 -0.97
C ALA A 22 11.08 3.44 -0.68
N LEU A 23 11.24 4.38 -1.63
CA LEU A 23 10.68 5.72 -1.51
C LEU A 23 9.14 5.71 -1.59
N ILE A 24 8.55 4.92 -2.49
CA ILE A 24 7.10 4.73 -2.58
C ILE A 24 6.55 4.19 -1.26
N GLN A 25 7.20 3.15 -0.72
CA GLN A 25 6.77 2.52 0.53
C GLN A 25 6.84 3.49 1.72
N THR A 26 7.92 4.23 1.86
CA THR A 26 8.08 5.21 2.94
C THR A 26 7.08 6.37 2.80
N GLY A 27 6.83 6.84 1.58
CA GLY A 27 5.84 7.89 1.30
C GLY A 27 4.42 7.42 1.56
N GLY A 28 4.05 6.22 1.08
CA GLY A 28 2.72 5.63 1.29
C GLY A 28 2.42 5.39 2.77
N LEU A 29 3.35 4.80 3.50
CA LEU A 29 3.22 4.61 4.95
C LEU A 29 3.11 5.94 5.71
N GLY A 30 3.86 6.96 5.31
CA GLY A 30 3.82 8.29 5.91
C GLY A 30 2.43 8.92 5.78
N ILE A 31 1.84 8.91 4.60
CA ILE A 31 0.50 9.46 4.34
C ILE A 31 -0.58 8.69 5.10
N MET A 32 -0.54 7.35 5.07
CA MET A 32 -1.51 6.51 5.79
C MET A 32 -1.45 6.71 7.30
N THR A 33 -0.24 6.85 7.84
CA THR A 33 -0.02 7.11 9.26
C THR A 33 -0.56 8.48 9.65
N PHE A 34 -0.26 9.50 8.87
CA PHE A 34 -0.74 10.87 9.10
C PHE A 34 -2.27 10.93 9.03
N ALA A 35 -2.90 10.33 8.00
CA ALA A 35 -4.34 10.28 7.86
C ALA A 35 -5.02 9.54 9.02
N SER A 36 -4.41 8.47 9.53
CA SER A 36 -4.92 7.73 10.69
C SER A 36 -4.87 8.56 11.96
N TYR A 37 -3.78 9.31 12.16
CA TYR A 37 -3.60 10.21 13.29
C TYR A 37 -4.60 11.36 13.26
N PHE A 38 -4.78 11.95 12.08
CA PHE A 38 -5.73 13.03 11.86
C PHE A 38 -7.17 12.58 12.11
N SER A 39 -7.54 11.40 11.61
CA SER A 39 -8.86 10.80 11.85
C SER A 39 -9.12 10.52 13.33
N TYR A 40 -8.10 10.13 14.10
CA TYR A 40 -8.20 9.93 15.54
C TYR A 40 -8.41 11.27 16.27
N PHE A 41 -7.73 12.32 15.86
CA PHE A 41 -7.85 13.67 16.44
C PHE A 41 -9.24 14.29 16.22
N PHE A 42 -9.84 14.05 15.05
CA PHE A 42 -11.15 14.61 14.69
C PHE A 42 -12.35 13.75 15.13
N ARG A 43 -12.13 12.50 15.55
CA ARG A 43 -13.18 11.65 16.16
C ARG A 43 -13.46 11.96 17.62
N GLY A 44 -12.73 12.84 18.22
CA GLY A 44 -12.96 13.32 19.58
C GLY A 44 -14.18 14.24 19.65
N ASP A 45 -15.38 13.67 19.62
CA ASP A 45 -16.63 14.28 20.10
C ASP A 45 -16.59 14.38 21.64
N SER A 46 -15.60 15.08 22.17
CA SER A 46 -15.54 15.41 23.58
C SER A 46 -15.16 16.88 23.73
N SER A 47 -15.99 17.59 24.47
CA SER A 47 -15.82 18.98 24.85
C SER A 47 -14.37 19.36 25.10
N PHE A 48 -13.93 20.50 24.59
CA PHE A 48 -12.55 21.02 24.68
C PHE A 48 -11.98 20.99 26.12
N GLU A 49 -12.82 21.10 27.13
CA GLU A 49 -12.43 21.04 28.54
C GLU A 49 -11.94 19.64 29.00
N ASN A 50 -12.53 18.56 28.46
CA ASN A 50 -12.09 17.20 28.80
C ASN A 50 -10.78 16.83 28.12
N GLN A 51 -10.45 17.43 26.97
CA GLN A 51 -9.18 17.17 26.26
C GLN A 51 -7.97 17.78 26.99
N ILE A 52 -8.11 18.91 27.64
CA ILE A 52 -7.03 19.54 28.40
C ILE A 52 -6.72 18.74 29.67
N SER A 53 -7.73 18.27 30.39
CA SER A 53 -7.53 17.47 31.61
C SER A 53 -6.92 16.09 31.35
N ILE A 54 -7.25 15.45 30.22
CA ILE A 54 -6.65 14.16 29.81
C ILE A 54 -5.24 14.37 29.28
N SER A 55 -4.95 15.53 28.65
CA SER A 55 -3.63 15.87 28.12
C SER A 55 -2.54 15.98 29.18
N GLU A 56 -2.92 16.45 30.38
CA GLU A 56 -1.96 16.62 31.49
C GLU A 56 -1.68 15.31 32.24
N MET A 57 -2.61 14.35 32.22
CA MET A 57 -2.46 13.09 32.96
C MET A 57 -1.80 11.94 32.17
N THR A 58 -1.62 12.05 30.84
CA THR A 58 -1.26 10.87 30.03
C THR A 58 -0.10 11.11 29.05
N SER A 59 0.94 11.83 29.45
CA SER A 59 2.08 12.10 28.58
C SER A 59 2.94 10.86 28.21
N SER A 60 2.87 9.78 28.96
CA SER A 60 3.63 8.55 28.70
C SER A 60 2.87 7.49 27.89
N ASP A 61 1.54 7.40 28.03
CA ASP A 61 0.74 6.37 27.33
C ASP A 61 0.47 6.71 25.87
N LYS A 62 0.47 7.98 25.49
CA LYS A 62 0.20 8.41 24.10
C LYS A 62 1.26 7.96 23.10
N LEU A 63 2.54 7.90 23.50
CA LEU A 63 3.61 7.42 22.64
C LEU A 63 3.50 5.92 22.37
N GLY A 64 3.11 5.13 23.38
CA GLY A 64 2.88 3.69 23.21
C GLY A 64 1.76 3.37 22.23
N ASP A 65 0.66 4.14 22.26
CA ASP A 65 -0.47 3.96 21.35
C ASP A 65 -0.12 4.34 19.90
N VAL A 66 0.73 5.36 19.71
CA VAL A 66 1.25 5.74 18.39
C VAL A 66 2.08 4.61 17.79
N PHE A 67 3.03 4.05 18.56
CA PHE A 67 3.86 2.94 18.09
C PHE A 67 3.04 1.68 17.81
N ASN A 68 2.05 1.38 18.63
CA ASN A 68 1.14 0.26 18.38
C ASN A 68 0.31 0.45 17.12
N THR A 69 -0.16 1.67 16.87
CA THR A 69 -0.90 2.00 15.65
C THR A 69 -0.01 1.92 14.42
N LEU A 70 1.21 2.47 14.47
CA LEU A 70 2.21 2.36 13.41
C LEU A 70 2.51 0.91 13.07
N LYS A 71 2.77 0.07 14.09
CA LYS A 71 3.02 -1.36 13.89
C LYS A 71 1.84 -2.05 13.19
N ARG A 72 0.61 -1.74 13.58
CA ARG A 72 -0.60 -2.32 12.96
C ARG A 72 -0.74 -1.88 11.50
N VAL A 73 -0.54 -0.58 11.21
CA VAL A 73 -0.54 -0.05 9.84
C VAL A 73 0.47 -0.80 8.99
N LEU A 74 1.71 -0.92 9.48
CA LEU A 74 2.80 -1.57 8.75
C LEU A 74 2.50 -3.05 8.48
N VAL A 75 2.02 -3.79 9.47
CA VAL A 75 1.67 -5.21 9.31
C VAL A 75 0.55 -5.39 8.29
N ILE A 76 -0.51 -4.58 8.35
CA ILE A 76 -1.63 -4.69 7.40
C ILE A 76 -1.17 -4.31 6.00
N THR A 77 -0.42 -3.22 5.83
CA THR A 77 0.12 -2.80 4.53
C THR A 77 0.96 -3.90 3.90
N VAL A 78 1.97 -4.40 4.61
CA VAL A 78 2.83 -5.47 4.10
C VAL A 78 2.03 -6.73 3.77
N THR A 79 1.04 -7.09 4.59
CA THR A 79 0.20 -8.26 4.33
C THR A 79 -0.60 -8.10 3.03
N VAL A 80 -1.25 -6.96 2.83
CA VAL A 80 -2.04 -6.69 1.61
C VAL A 80 -1.12 -6.63 0.39
N GLU A 81 0.04 -6.00 0.49
CA GLU A 81 1.02 -5.93 -0.59
C GLU A 81 1.57 -7.31 -0.97
N LEU A 82 1.87 -8.18 0.00
CA LEU A 82 2.33 -9.54 -0.28
C LEU A 82 1.24 -10.39 -0.95
N VAL A 83 0.00 -10.30 -0.46
CA VAL A 83 -1.14 -10.99 -1.09
C VAL A 83 -1.36 -10.46 -2.50
N GLY A 84 -1.33 -9.14 -2.69
CA GLY A 84 -1.43 -8.51 -4.00
C GLY A 84 -0.32 -8.95 -4.96
N ALA A 85 0.93 -8.97 -4.50
CA ALA A 85 2.07 -9.44 -5.28
C ALA A 85 1.91 -10.91 -5.70
N ALA A 86 1.44 -11.78 -4.79
CA ALA A 86 1.16 -13.18 -5.12
C ALA A 86 0.05 -13.31 -6.17
N LEU A 87 -1.04 -12.55 -6.05
CA LEU A 87 -2.13 -12.56 -7.03
C LEU A 87 -1.70 -12.03 -8.39
N ILE A 88 -0.90 -10.95 -8.42
CA ILE A 88 -0.30 -10.42 -9.65
C ILE A 88 0.58 -11.49 -10.29
N TYR A 89 1.47 -12.12 -9.51
CA TYR A 89 2.37 -13.16 -10.03
C TYR A 89 1.61 -14.34 -10.66
N LEU A 90 0.51 -14.78 -10.03
CA LEU A 90 -0.33 -15.85 -10.56
C LEU A 90 -1.09 -15.46 -11.83
N SER A 91 -1.35 -14.16 -12.03
CA SER A 91 -2.03 -13.64 -13.22
C SER A 91 -1.06 -13.34 -14.37
N LEU A 92 0.25 -13.38 -14.14
CA LEU A 92 1.26 -13.06 -15.15
C LEU A 92 1.52 -14.20 -16.13
N ASP A 93 1.67 -13.84 -17.39
CA ASP A 93 2.34 -14.69 -18.37
C ASP A 93 3.87 -14.45 -18.32
N LEU A 94 4.59 -15.38 -17.72
CA LEU A 94 6.05 -15.27 -17.56
C LEU A 94 6.80 -15.24 -18.90
N SER A 95 6.18 -15.66 -20.00
CA SER A 95 6.79 -15.59 -21.34
C SER A 95 7.09 -14.15 -21.74
N LEU A 96 6.27 -13.19 -21.32
CA LEU A 96 6.46 -11.76 -21.56
C LEU A 96 7.66 -11.17 -20.81
N LEU A 97 8.14 -11.85 -19.77
CA LEU A 97 9.28 -11.46 -18.93
C LEU A 97 10.51 -12.34 -19.17
N GLY A 98 10.58 -12.98 -20.34
CA GLY A 98 11.70 -13.86 -20.73
C GLY A 98 11.75 -15.15 -19.91
N ASN A 99 10.64 -15.66 -19.45
CA ASN A 99 10.51 -16.85 -18.58
C ASN A 99 11.37 -16.79 -17.29
N SER A 100 11.69 -15.58 -16.85
CA SER A 100 12.49 -15.36 -15.64
C SER A 100 11.60 -15.22 -14.40
N ILE A 101 11.72 -16.15 -13.47
CA ILE A 101 11.03 -16.11 -12.17
C ILE A 101 11.38 -14.82 -11.43
N ASN A 102 12.65 -14.41 -11.44
CA ASN A 102 13.09 -13.19 -10.74
C ASN A 102 12.45 -11.92 -11.32
N ASN A 103 12.32 -11.84 -12.65
CA ASN A 103 11.64 -10.74 -13.31
C ASN A 103 10.14 -10.73 -12.94
N GLY A 104 9.50 -11.88 -12.90
CA GLY A 104 8.10 -12.03 -12.48
C GLY A 104 7.87 -11.58 -11.04
N ILE A 105 8.75 -11.98 -10.12
CA ILE A 105 8.67 -11.55 -8.70
C ILE A 105 8.88 -10.04 -8.60
N MET A 106 9.92 -9.50 -9.23
CA MET A 106 10.20 -8.06 -9.20
C MET A 106 9.04 -7.23 -9.77
N PHE A 107 8.47 -7.68 -10.89
CA PHE A 107 7.29 -7.06 -11.49
C PHE A 107 6.11 -7.05 -10.51
N SER A 108 5.80 -8.21 -9.93
CA SER A 108 4.64 -8.39 -9.05
C SER A 108 4.75 -7.57 -7.77
N VAL A 109 5.91 -7.57 -7.12
CA VAL A 109 6.16 -6.78 -5.91
C VAL A 109 6.11 -5.29 -6.22
N PHE A 110 6.75 -4.86 -7.33
CA PHE A 110 6.77 -3.46 -7.72
C PHE A 110 5.37 -2.91 -7.97
N HIS A 111 4.57 -3.63 -8.78
CA HIS A 111 3.22 -3.18 -9.11
C HIS A 111 2.25 -3.27 -7.93
N SER A 112 2.40 -4.27 -7.05
CA SER A 112 1.61 -4.38 -5.83
C SER A 112 1.81 -3.18 -4.90
N ILE A 113 3.05 -2.83 -4.60
CA ILE A 113 3.41 -1.69 -3.74
C ILE A 113 3.00 -0.37 -4.41
N SER A 114 3.33 -0.20 -5.69
CA SER A 114 2.99 1.01 -6.44
C SER A 114 1.48 1.25 -6.50
N ALA A 115 0.68 0.19 -6.70
CA ALA A 115 -0.77 0.28 -6.72
C ALA A 115 -1.34 0.58 -5.33
N PHE A 116 -0.95 -0.18 -4.31
CA PHE A 116 -1.45 0.01 -2.95
C PHE A 116 -1.09 1.39 -2.37
N CYS A 117 0.12 1.87 -2.60
CA CYS A 117 0.53 3.22 -2.20
C CYS A 117 -0.03 4.34 -3.11
N ASN A 118 -0.83 4.01 -4.13
CA ASN A 118 -1.37 4.96 -5.12
C ASN A 118 -0.27 5.80 -5.79
N ALA A 119 0.91 5.22 -6.00
CA ALA A 119 2.07 5.92 -6.54
C ALA A 119 2.02 6.06 -8.07
N GLY A 120 1.45 5.06 -8.78
CA GLY A 120 1.27 5.08 -10.22
C GLY A 120 2.54 4.83 -11.03
N PHE A 121 3.62 4.35 -10.40
CA PHE A 121 4.83 3.92 -11.13
C PHE A 121 4.64 2.52 -11.71
N SER A 122 5.20 2.29 -12.90
CA SER A 122 5.20 1.00 -13.57
C SER A 122 6.60 0.63 -14.07
N THR A 123 6.89 -0.65 -14.10
CA THR A 123 8.10 -1.18 -14.78
C THR A 123 7.85 -1.48 -16.25
N LEU A 124 6.69 -1.11 -16.78
CA LEU A 124 6.32 -1.17 -18.20
C LEU A 124 6.34 0.25 -18.76
N SER A 125 6.94 0.45 -19.94
CA SER A 125 7.03 1.76 -20.60
C SER A 125 5.66 2.32 -20.99
N GLY A 126 4.76 1.46 -21.47
CA GLY A 126 3.38 1.78 -21.81
C GLY A 126 2.40 1.60 -20.63
N GLY A 127 2.90 1.32 -19.42
CA GLY A 127 2.05 0.93 -18.29
C GLY A 127 1.27 -0.35 -18.60
N LEU A 128 0.07 -0.46 -18.03
CA LEU A 128 -0.78 -1.65 -18.26
C LEU A 128 -1.36 -1.74 -19.68
N SER A 129 -1.20 -0.70 -20.50
CA SER A 129 -1.61 -0.71 -21.92
C SER A 129 -0.56 -1.27 -22.85
N GLU A 130 0.57 -1.76 -22.32
CA GLU A 130 1.62 -2.36 -23.12
C GLU A 130 1.15 -3.68 -23.76
N PRO A 131 1.50 -3.94 -25.04
CA PRO A 131 1.11 -5.18 -25.74
C PRO A 131 1.45 -6.43 -24.91
N GLY A 132 0.48 -7.33 -24.77
CA GLY A 132 0.57 -8.52 -23.93
C GLY A 132 0.02 -8.39 -22.52
N TYR A 133 -0.05 -7.16 -21.97
CA TYR A 133 -0.66 -6.89 -20.66
C TYR A 133 -2.06 -6.27 -20.77
N GLU A 134 -2.36 -5.60 -21.88
CA GLU A 134 -3.61 -4.86 -22.12
C GLU A 134 -4.88 -5.71 -22.00
N LEU A 135 -4.82 -6.99 -22.38
CA LEU A 135 -5.95 -7.93 -22.30
C LEU A 135 -5.91 -8.83 -21.07
N ASN A 136 -4.95 -8.61 -20.15
CA ASN A 136 -4.88 -9.37 -18.91
C ASN A 136 -5.83 -8.78 -17.85
N TYR A 137 -7.12 -9.09 -18.00
CA TYR A 137 -8.15 -8.59 -17.08
C TYR A 137 -7.92 -9.00 -15.61
N ALA A 138 -7.35 -10.19 -15.36
CA ALA A 138 -7.05 -10.62 -14.00
C ALA A 138 -6.03 -9.70 -13.33
N LEU A 139 -4.96 -9.34 -14.04
CA LEU A 139 -3.95 -8.38 -13.59
C LEU A 139 -4.58 -7.01 -13.30
N HIS A 140 -5.40 -6.50 -14.22
CA HIS A 140 -6.06 -5.21 -14.07
C HIS A 140 -7.00 -5.15 -12.87
N VAL A 141 -7.78 -6.21 -12.65
CA VAL A 141 -8.70 -6.30 -11.50
C VAL A 141 -7.93 -6.33 -10.19
N VAL A 142 -6.85 -7.11 -10.09
CA VAL A 142 -6.02 -7.15 -8.87
C VAL A 142 -5.42 -5.78 -8.57
N ILE A 143 -4.84 -5.12 -9.58
CA ILE A 143 -4.28 -3.76 -9.42
C ILE A 143 -5.37 -2.76 -9.03
N ALA A 144 -6.56 -2.84 -9.63
CA ALA A 144 -7.70 -1.99 -9.29
C ALA A 144 -8.11 -2.16 -7.82
N PHE A 145 -8.21 -3.38 -7.33
CA PHE A 145 -8.48 -3.63 -5.91
C PHE A 145 -7.39 -3.06 -4.99
N LEU A 146 -6.13 -3.24 -5.33
CA LEU A 146 -5.01 -2.73 -4.53
C LEU A 146 -5.07 -1.21 -4.38
N PHE A 147 -5.26 -0.46 -5.48
CA PHE A 147 -5.31 1.00 -5.38
C PHE A 147 -6.56 1.50 -4.67
N ILE A 148 -7.71 0.82 -4.81
CA ILE A 148 -8.93 1.15 -4.07
C ILE A 148 -8.70 0.95 -2.58
N PHE A 149 -8.18 -0.21 -2.16
CA PHE A 149 -7.90 -0.49 -0.75
C PHE A 149 -6.87 0.47 -0.16
N GLY A 150 -5.82 0.80 -0.91
CA GLY A 150 -4.83 1.79 -0.51
C GLY A 150 -5.44 3.20 -0.38
N GLY A 151 -6.34 3.58 -1.29
CA GLY A 151 -7.03 4.87 -1.29
C GLY A 151 -8.07 5.04 -0.18
N LEU A 152 -8.70 3.94 0.27
CA LEU A 152 -9.67 3.98 1.39
C LEU A 152 -9.03 4.36 2.73
N GLY A 153 -7.72 4.19 2.85
CA GLY A 153 -6.97 4.49 4.05
C GLY A 153 -7.10 3.44 5.16
N PHE A 154 -6.12 3.47 6.05
CA PHE A 154 -5.96 2.50 7.13
C PHE A 154 -7.20 2.30 8.03
N PRO A 155 -7.95 3.34 8.47
CA PRO A 155 -9.08 3.13 9.37
C PRO A 155 -10.14 2.19 8.81
N ILE A 156 -10.42 2.29 7.50
CA ILE A 156 -11.43 1.47 6.83
C ILE A 156 -10.89 0.05 6.65
N VAL A 157 -9.67 -0.09 6.17
CA VAL A 157 -9.01 -1.40 5.98
C VAL A 157 -8.91 -2.15 7.31
N TYR A 158 -8.56 -1.45 8.40
CA TYR A 158 -8.51 -2.05 9.74
C TYR A 158 -9.89 -2.50 10.25
N ASN A 159 -10.93 -1.71 10.01
CA ASN A 159 -12.30 -2.09 10.41
C ASN A 159 -12.79 -3.33 9.63
N VAL A 160 -12.50 -3.39 8.33
CA VAL A 160 -12.80 -4.57 7.50
C VAL A 160 -12.05 -5.80 8.00
N TYR A 161 -10.74 -5.66 8.28
CA TYR A 161 -9.93 -6.74 8.87
C TYR A 161 -10.52 -7.23 10.20
N LYS A 162 -10.90 -6.32 11.10
CA LYS A 162 -11.51 -6.66 12.39
C LYS A 162 -12.84 -7.40 12.21
N TYR A 163 -13.67 -6.96 11.27
CA TYR A 163 -14.94 -7.59 10.94
C TYR A 163 -14.74 -9.01 10.40
N ILE A 164 -13.85 -9.18 9.44
CA ILE A 164 -13.51 -10.50 8.87
C ILE A 164 -12.99 -11.44 9.96
N ARG A 165 -12.06 -10.97 10.79
CA ARG A 165 -11.52 -11.78 11.90
C ARG A 165 -12.62 -12.23 12.86
N HIS A 166 -13.59 -11.36 13.16
CA HIS A 166 -14.71 -11.72 14.04
C HIS A 166 -15.62 -12.80 13.42
N LEU A 167 -15.81 -12.77 12.08
CA LEU A 167 -16.59 -13.80 11.37
C LEU A 167 -15.92 -15.19 11.41
N PHE A 168 -14.60 -15.27 11.46
CA PHE A 168 -13.85 -16.53 11.52
C PHE A 168 -13.63 -17.05 12.95
N GLN A 169 -13.95 -16.26 13.98
CA GLN A 169 -13.80 -16.65 15.39
C GLN A 169 -15.13 -17.12 16.02
N ASN A 170 -16.26 -16.94 15.33
CA ASN A 170 -17.57 -17.48 15.67
C ASN A 170 -17.92 -18.65 14.74
#